data_4f39f82bebcaee3fea10a5dbf3b2a580
#
_entry.id   4f39f82bebcaee3fea10a5dbf3b2a580
#
_cell.length_a   1.000
_cell.length_b   1.000
_cell.length_c   1.000
_cell.angle_alpha   90.00
_cell.angle_beta   90.00
_cell.angle_gamma   90.00
#
_symmetry.space_group_name_H-M   'P 1'
#
loop_
_entity.id
_entity.type
_entity.pdbx_description
1 polymer ?
#
loop_
_entity_poly.entity_id
_entity_poly.type
_entity_poly.pdbx_seq_one_letter_code
_entity_poly.pdbx_strand_id
1 'polypeptide(L)'
;YGISKRDGEKIIEKSSSDSIIIRTSWLYSMYGNNFVKTMIKKGEKGEKIYVINDQFGCPTYSKDLVDCTLNIIVSNKLNKYKVYNFSNEGYTNWYDFTKKIFELKKITCDVVPVDSNSYETTATRPKFSVTDKSRIKDIFNLKIRSWDEALEEFIVNYQ
;
A
#
# COMPACT_ATOMS: atom_id res chain seq x y z
N TYR A 1 -8.22 4.42 14.70
CA TYR A 1 -7.03 3.95 13.96
C TYR A 1 -6.01 5.08 13.75
N GLY A 2 -6.39 6.22 13.11
CA GLY A 2 -5.47 7.34 12.87
C GLY A 2 -4.86 7.92 14.14
N ILE A 3 -5.64 8.04 15.21
CA ILE A 3 -5.17 8.54 16.51
C ILE A 3 -4.07 7.61 17.07
N SER A 4 -4.31 6.30 17.11
CA SER A 4 -3.32 5.35 17.65
C SER A 4 -2.01 5.35 16.86
N LYS A 5 -2.07 5.50 15.52
CA LYS A 5 -0.87 5.63 14.68
C LYS A 5 -0.09 6.91 14.99
N ARG A 6 -0.79 8.04 15.07
CA ARG A 6 -0.18 9.32 15.43
C ARG A 6 0.45 9.33 16.83
N ASP A 7 -0.18 8.68 17.79
CA ASP A 7 0.36 8.60 19.15
C ASP A 7 1.63 7.75 19.18
N GLY A 8 1.70 6.65 18.42
CA GLY A 8 2.92 5.88 18.22
C GLY A 8 4.04 6.71 17.58
N GLU A 9 3.75 7.52 16.56
CA GLU A 9 4.72 8.44 15.95
C GLU A 9 5.27 9.43 16.97
N LYS A 10 4.42 10.07 17.77
CA LYS A 10 4.85 11.02 18.83
C LYS A 10 5.76 10.37 19.87
N ILE A 11 5.51 9.11 20.23
CA ILE A 11 6.35 8.38 21.17
C ILE A 11 7.75 8.18 20.55
N ILE A 12 7.82 7.76 19.30
CA ILE A 12 9.09 7.59 18.59
C ILE A 12 9.86 8.92 18.48
N GLU A 13 9.16 10.01 18.10
CA GLU A 13 9.75 11.33 18.00
C GLU A 13 10.37 11.84 19.33
N LYS A 14 9.76 11.47 20.46
CA LYS A 14 10.27 11.82 21.81
C LYS A 14 11.38 10.90 22.31
N SER A 15 11.37 9.64 21.89
CA SER A 15 12.27 8.62 22.44
C SER A 15 13.63 8.53 21.73
N SER A 16 13.74 8.99 20.47
CA SER A 16 14.97 8.89 19.70
C SER A 16 15.14 10.09 18.77
N SER A 17 16.35 10.70 18.80
CA SER A 17 16.75 11.75 17.87
C SER A 17 17.01 11.22 16.46
N ASP A 18 17.40 9.96 16.32
CA ASP A 18 17.89 9.35 15.08
C ASP A 18 16.87 8.44 14.41
N SER A 19 15.58 8.64 14.70
CA SER A 19 14.49 7.87 14.09
C SER A 19 13.94 8.52 12.83
N ILE A 20 13.58 7.68 11.85
CA ILE A 20 12.78 8.04 10.69
C ILE A 20 11.50 7.21 10.71
N ILE A 21 10.38 7.87 10.43
CA ILE A 21 9.07 7.26 10.28
C ILE A 21 8.69 7.28 8.81
N ILE A 22 8.46 6.12 8.22
CA ILE A 22 7.95 5.99 6.86
C ILE A 22 6.50 5.52 6.94
N ARG A 23 5.56 6.41 6.64
CA ARG A 23 4.14 6.08 6.51
C ARG A 23 3.91 5.40 5.19
N THR A 24 3.20 4.28 5.21
CA THR A 24 2.82 3.54 4.00
C THR A 24 1.35 3.14 4.04
N SER A 25 0.79 2.74 2.90
CA SER A 25 -0.58 2.29 2.76
C SER A 25 -0.68 1.03 1.90
N TRP A 26 -1.74 0.25 2.06
CA TRP A 26 -2.10 -0.90 1.22
C TRP A 26 -0.92 -1.84 0.93
N LEU A 27 -0.15 -2.14 1.98
CA LEU A 27 1.06 -2.94 1.87
C LEU A 27 0.74 -4.39 1.50
N TYR A 28 1.40 -4.90 0.47
CA TYR A 28 1.35 -6.31 0.09
C TYR A 28 2.76 -6.89 -0.11
N SER A 29 2.89 -8.20 0.05
CA SER A 29 4.17 -8.89 0.13
C SER A 29 4.03 -10.34 -0.33
N MET A 30 5.13 -10.92 -0.77
CA MET A 30 5.26 -12.37 -1.00
C MET A 30 5.05 -13.16 0.29
N TYR A 31 5.30 -12.54 1.46
CA TYR A 31 5.19 -13.17 2.78
C TYR A 31 3.92 -12.75 3.51
N GLY A 32 3.47 -13.62 4.41
CA GLY A 32 2.29 -13.36 5.24
C GLY A 32 0.98 -13.26 4.45
N ASN A 33 -0.07 -12.81 5.12
CA ASN A 33 -1.39 -12.59 4.54
C ASN A 33 -1.54 -11.13 4.12
N ASN A 34 -2.13 -10.89 2.96
CA ASN A 34 -2.42 -9.55 2.44
C ASN A 34 -3.60 -9.59 1.46
N PHE A 35 -4.05 -8.41 1.05
CA PHE A 35 -5.20 -8.26 0.17
C PHE A 35 -5.01 -8.98 -1.17
N VAL A 36 -3.85 -8.82 -1.83
CA VAL A 36 -3.58 -9.43 -3.16
C VAL A 36 -3.73 -10.95 -3.09
N LYS A 37 -3.07 -11.58 -2.13
CA LYS A 37 -3.14 -13.05 -1.92
C LYS A 37 -4.56 -13.51 -1.56
N THR A 38 -5.29 -12.70 -0.79
CA THR A 38 -6.67 -13.00 -0.43
C THR A 38 -7.58 -12.97 -1.66
N MET A 39 -7.41 -11.96 -2.54
CA MET A 39 -8.20 -11.87 -3.77
C MET A 39 -7.87 -13.01 -4.72
N ILE A 40 -6.61 -13.36 -4.92
CA ILE A 40 -6.22 -14.51 -5.74
C ILE A 40 -6.92 -15.78 -5.25
N LYS A 41 -6.78 -16.10 -3.95
CA LYS A 41 -7.43 -17.29 -3.37
C LYS A 41 -8.94 -17.34 -3.53
N LYS A 42 -9.62 -16.18 -3.40
CA LYS A 42 -11.07 -16.10 -3.59
C LYS A 42 -11.44 -16.26 -5.06
N GLY A 43 -10.70 -15.59 -5.95
CA GLY A 43 -10.94 -15.69 -7.38
C GLY A 43 -10.75 -17.10 -7.95
N GLU A 44 -9.73 -17.82 -7.48
CA GLU A 44 -9.46 -19.22 -7.87
C GLU A 44 -10.59 -20.18 -7.44
N LYS A 45 -11.35 -19.85 -6.38
CA LYS A 45 -12.55 -20.62 -6.00
C LYS A 45 -13.76 -20.35 -6.89
N GLY A 46 -13.72 -19.33 -7.75
CA GLY A 46 -14.83 -18.94 -8.61
C GLY A 46 -16.03 -18.33 -7.89
N GLU A 47 -15.88 -17.96 -6.63
CA GLU A 47 -16.94 -17.34 -5.84
C GLU A 47 -17.14 -15.87 -6.27
N LYS A 48 -18.41 -15.42 -6.32
CA LYS A 48 -18.73 -14.01 -6.55
C LYS A 48 -18.16 -13.15 -5.42
N ILE A 49 -17.39 -12.10 -5.76
CA ILE A 49 -16.69 -11.28 -4.79
C ILE A 49 -17.24 -9.86 -4.82
N TYR A 50 -17.62 -9.34 -3.64
CA TYR A 50 -18.05 -7.96 -3.47
C TYR A 50 -16.86 -7.13 -2.98
N VAL A 51 -16.53 -6.04 -3.66
CA VAL A 51 -15.35 -5.22 -3.35
C VAL A 51 -15.69 -3.74 -3.35
N ILE A 52 -15.23 -3.04 -2.33
CA ILE A 52 -15.44 -1.60 -2.15
C ILE A 52 -14.79 -0.81 -3.31
N ASN A 53 -15.55 0.11 -3.92
CA ASN A 53 -15.10 0.93 -5.05
C ASN A 53 -14.96 2.43 -4.74
N ASP A 54 -15.42 2.89 -3.57
CA ASP A 54 -15.44 4.31 -3.17
C ASP A 54 -14.32 4.69 -2.18
N GLN A 55 -13.36 3.79 -1.94
CA GLN A 55 -12.15 4.07 -1.15
C GLN A 55 -10.92 4.04 -2.04
N PHE A 56 -10.25 5.18 -2.16
CA PHE A 56 -9.05 5.37 -2.98
C PHE A 56 -7.79 5.42 -2.13
N GLY A 57 -6.72 4.78 -2.61
CA GLY A 57 -5.43 4.73 -1.94
C GLY A 57 -4.32 4.29 -2.86
N CYS A 58 -3.11 4.20 -2.32
CA CYS A 58 -1.92 3.80 -3.07
C CYS A 58 -1.47 2.41 -2.60
N PRO A 59 -1.51 1.38 -3.47
CA PRO A 59 -0.88 0.09 -3.17
C PRO A 59 0.63 0.24 -2.99
N THR A 60 1.19 -0.54 -2.08
CA THR A 60 2.63 -0.55 -1.81
C THR A 60 3.16 -1.97 -1.85
N TYR A 61 4.07 -2.26 -2.78
CA TYR A 61 4.81 -3.51 -2.77
C TYR A 61 5.94 -3.44 -1.75
N SER A 62 6.00 -4.42 -0.86
CA SER A 62 6.97 -4.43 0.24
C SER A 62 8.43 -4.40 -0.23
N LYS A 63 8.74 -4.99 -1.37
CA LYS A 63 10.09 -4.95 -1.97
C LYS A 63 10.51 -3.51 -2.24
N ASP A 64 9.64 -2.70 -2.87
CA ASP A 64 9.93 -1.30 -3.17
C ASP A 64 10.09 -0.45 -1.90
N LEU A 65 9.31 -0.76 -0.85
CA LEU A 65 9.47 -0.12 0.46
C LEU A 65 10.82 -0.47 1.10
N VAL A 66 11.26 -1.72 0.99
CA VAL A 66 12.58 -2.17 1.46
C VAL A 66 13.70 -1.46 0.71
N ASP A 67 13.63 -1.43 -0.63
CA ASP A 67 14.62 -0.75 -1.47
C ASP A 67 14.70 0.74 -1.14
N CYS A 68 13.56 1.40 -0.93
CA CYS A 68 13.48 2.78 -0.45
C CYS A 68 14.17 2.93 0.92
N THR A 69 13.87 2.06 1.86
CA THR A 69 14.44 2.09 3.22
C THR A 69 15.97 1.95 3.19
N LEU A 70 16.48 1.01 2.40
CA LEU A 70 17.92 0.83 2.22
C LEU A 70 18.58 2.07 1.61
N ASN A 71 17.98 2.67 0.58
CA ASN A 71 18.47 3.92 0.00
C ASN A 71 18.55 5.05 1.03
N ILE A 72 17.55 5.17 1.89
CA ILE A 72 17.55 6.17 2.97
C ILE A 72 18.71 5.95 3.93
N ILE A 73 18.93 4.70 4.38
CA ILE A 73 19.99 4.32 5.30
C ILE A 73 21.38 4.66 4.72
N VAL A 74 21.62 4.33 3.45
CA VAL A 74 22.92 4.53 2.79
C VAL A 74 23.17 6.00 2.44
N SER A 75 22.12 6.83 2.34
CA SER A 75 22.22 8.22 1.88
C SER A 75 22.90 9.17 2.86
N ASN A 76 23.04 8.80 4.13
CA ASN A 76 23.50 9.65 5.24
C ASN A 76 22.71 10.97 5.41
N LYS A 77 21.45 11.03 4.91
CA LYS A 77 20.57 12.22 4.96
C LYS A 77 19.47 12.09 6.02
N LEU A 78 19.69 11.28 7.05
CA LEU A 78 18.68 10.87 8.03
C LEU A 78 18.07 12.04 8.83
N ASN A 79 18.80 13.16 8.97
CA ASN A 79 18.44 14.23 9.93
C ASN A 79 17.59 15.36 9.34
N LYS A 80 17.17 15.30 8.06
CA LYS A 80 16.47 16.44 7.44
C LYS A 80 15.00 16.53 7.83
N TYR A 81 14.31 15.41 7.90
CA TYR A 81 12.92 15.31 8.38
C TYR A 81 12.72 13.95 9.06
N LYS A 82 11.81 13.91 10.03
CA LYS A 82 11.51 12.67 10.76
C LYS A 82 10.43 11.81 10.11
N VAL A 83 9.51 12.41 9.35
CA VAL A 83 8.34 11.72 8.79
C VAL A 83 8.29 11.86 7.28
N TYR A 84 8.18 10.73 6.61
CA TYR A 84 8.02 10.61 5.16
C TYR A 84 6.81 9.73 4.84
N ASN A 85 6.24 9.92 3.63
CA ASN A 85 5.29 8.97 3.06
C ASN A 85 5.97 8.20 1.94
N PHE A 86 5.70 6.90 1.86
CA PHE A 86 6.09 6.05 0.74
C PHE A 86 4.94 5.12 0.33
N SER A 87 4.66 5.09 -0.96
CA SER A 87 3.86 4.07 -1.64
C SER A 87 4.29 4.03 -3.11
N ASN A 88 3.91 3.02 -3.86
CA ASN A 88 4.09 3.08 -5.32
C ASN A 88 3.32 4.25 -5.93
N GLU A 89 3.75 4.75 -7.11
CA GLU A 89 3.11 5.88 -7.78
C GLU A 89 1.71 5.51 -8.31
N GLY A 90 0.89 6.56 -8.51
CA GLY A 90 -0.51 6.41 -8.87
C GLY A 90 -1.40 6.09 -7.67
N TYR A 91 -2.67 5.88 -7.95
CA TYR A 91 -3.68 5.48 -6.98
C TYR A 91 -4.76 4.64 -7.66
N THR A 92 -5.50 3.89 -6.88
CA THR A 92 -6.62 3.06 -7.32
C THR A 92 -7.64 2.91 -6.20
N ASN A 93 -8.78 2.25 -6.47
CA ASN A 93 -9.69 1.76 -5.44
C ASN A 93 -9.56 0.23 -5.31
N TRP A 94 -10.16 -0.34 -4.25
CA TRP A 94 -10.05 -1.78 -4.00
C TRP A 94 -10.66 -2.64 -5.12
N TYR A 95 -11.74 -2.17 -5.75
CA TYR A 95 -12.40 -2.87 -6.85
C TYR A 95 -11.50 -2.93 -8.08
N ASP A 96 -10.97 -1.80 -8.54
CA ASP A 96 -10.09 -1.75 -9.71
C ASP A 96 -8.77 -2.47 -9.45
N PHE A 97 -8.25 -2.39 -8.23
CA PHE A 97 -7.07 -3.15 -7.82
C PHE A 97 -7.32 -4.66 -7.91
N THR A 98 -8.51 -5.15 -7.47
CA THR A 98 -8.90 -6.55 -7.59
C THR A 98 -9.03 -6.98 -9.06
N LYS A 99 -9.63 -6.15 -9.90
CA LYS A 99 -9.74 -6.43 -11.35
C LYS A 99 -8.36 -6.56 -11.99
N LYS A 100 -7.42 -5.68 -11.65
CA LYS A 100 -6.04 -5.76 -12.17
C LYS A 100 -5.32 -7.02 -11.70
N ILE A 101 -5.49 -7.44 -10.45
CA ILE A 101 -4.96 -8.71 -9.93
C ILE A 101 -5.49 -9.89 -10.77
N PHE A 102 -6.79 -9.92 -11.06
CA PHE A 102 -7.42 -11.02 -11.83
C PHE A 102 -6.99 -11.01 -13.30
N GLU A 103 -6.89 -9.84 -13.90
CA GLU A 103 -6.35 -9.69 -15.26
C GLU A 103 -4.95 -10.31 -15.37
N LEU A 104 -4.05 -9.92 -14.47
CA LEU A 104 -2.65 -10.40 -14.48
C LEU A 104 -2.53 -11.90 -14.19
N LYS A 105 -3.37 -12.42 -13.29
CA LYS A 105 -3.42 -13.86 -12.96
C LYS A 105 -4.27 -14.68 -13.91
N LYS A 106 -4.95 -14.05 -14.89
CA LYS A 106 -5.90 -14.70 -15.82
C LYS A 106 -7.03 -15.45 -15.08
N ILE A 107 -7.50 -14.89 -13.96
CA ILE A 107 -8.60 -15.44 -13.18
C ILE A 107 -9.91 -14.89 -13.72
N THR A 108 -10.84 -15.81 -14.05
CA THR A 108 -12.21 -15.44 -14.40
C THR A 108 -13.08 -15.55 -13.16
N CYS A 109 -13.51 -14.41 -12.62
CA CYS A 109 -14.34 -14.34 -11.43
C CYS A 109 -15.23 -13.09 -11.49
N ASP A 110 -16.48 -13.23 -11.02
CA ASP A 110 -17.44 -12.12 -10.96
C ASP A 110 -17.12 -11.20 -9.78
N VAL A 111 -16.65 -9.99 -10.08
CA VAL A 111 -16.32 -8.96 -9.07
C VAL A 111 -17.38 -7.87 -9.12
N VAL A 112 -18.10 -7.68 -8.02
CA VAL A 112 -19.20 -6.71 -7.91
C VAL A 112 -18.73 -5.51 -7.09
N PRO A 113 -18.79 -4.28 -7.63
CA PRO A 113 -18.48 -3.08 -6.87
C PRO A 113 -19.57 -2.82 -5.83
N VAL A 114 -19.17 -2.43 -4.64
CA VAL A 114 -20.07 -2.03 -3.54
C VAL A 114 -19.56 -0.76 -2.87
N ASP A 115 -20.49 0.02 -2.30
CA ASP A 115 -20.17 1.19 -1.48
C ASP A 115 -19.64 0.77 -0.10
N SER A 116 -18.76 1.57 0.47
CA SER A 116 -18.18 1.33 1.81
C SER A 116 -19.23 1.28 2.93
N ASN A 117 -20.39 1.91 2.75
CA ASN A 117 -21.49 1.82 3.70
C ASN A 117 -22.16 0.43 3.73
N SER A 118 -21.92 -0.39 2.72
CA SER A 118 -22.41 -1.77 2.65
C SER A 118 -21.57 -2.75 3.47
N TYR A 119 -20.45 -2.30 4.05
CA TYR A 119 -19.54 -3.09 4.86
C TYR A 119 -19.44 -2.52 6.28
N GLU A 120 -19.85 -3.30 7.27
CA GLU A 120 -19.55 -2.99 8.67
C GLU A 120 -18.06 -3.19 8.92
N THR A 121 -17.35 -2.11 9.22
CA THR A 121 -15.96 -2.14 9.62
C THR A 121 -15.78 -1.55 11.01
N THR A 122 -14.92 -2.15 11.83
CA THR A 122 -14.63 -1.70 13.21
C THR A 122 -14.04 -0.27 13.24
N ALA A 123 -13.48 0.22 12.14
CA ALA A 123 -12.93 1.55 12.03
C ALA A 123 -13.37 2.21 10.71
N THR A 124 -13.88 3.42 10.79
CA THR A 124 -14.18 4.24 9.60
C THR A 124 -12.89 4.56 8.86
N ARG A 125 -12.83 4.18 7.58
CA ARG A 125 -11.69 4.48 6.70
C ARG A 125 -12.00 5.68 5.82
N PRO A 126 -11.01 6.55 5.54
CA PRO A 126 -11.23 7.69 4.66
C PRO A 126 -11.52 7.20 3.23
N LYS A 127 -12.38 7.93 2.52
CA LYS A 127 -12.65 7.68 1.10
C LYS A 127 -11.44 7.96 0.20
N PHE A 128 -10.55 8.86 0.64
CA PHE A 128 -9.35 9.22 -0.10
C PHE A 128 -8.14 9.25 0.83
N SER A 129 -7.21 8.32 0.62
CA SER A 129 -6.00 8.13 1.43
C SER A 129 -4.70 8.19 0.61
N VAL A 130 -4.74 8.87 -0.53
CA VAL A 130 -3.56 9.09 -1.37
C VAL A 130 -2.59 10.02 -0.66
N THR A 131 -1.32 9.62 -0.59
CA THR A 131 -0.29 10.36 0.13
C THR A 131 0.67 11.08 -0.83
N ASP A 132 1.09 12.28 -0.45
CA ASP A 132 2.15 13.02 -1.13
C ASP A 132 3.52 12.41 -0.82
N LYS A 133 4.25 12.06 -1.86
CA LYS A 133 5.58 11.42 -1.83
C LYS A 133 6.70 12.37 -2.31
N SER A 134 6.39 13.62 -2.62
CA SER A 134 7.36 14.58 -3.15
C SER A 134 8.60 14.70 -2.25
N ARG A 135 8.38 14.84 -0.96
CA ARG A 135 9.46 15.00 0.03
C ARG A 135 10.49 13.86 0.02
N ILE A 136 10.02 12.59 0.00
CA ILE A 136 10.94 11.45 0.01
C ILE A 136 11.68 11.32 -1.33
N LYS A 137 11.00 11.63 -2.44
CA LYS A 137 11.58 11.63 -3.78
C LYS A 137 12.67 12.67 -3.91
N ASP A 138 12.40 13.92 -3.51
CA ASP A 138 13.31 15.04 -3.66
C ASP A 138 14.57 14.90 -2.78
N ILE A 139 14.40 14.46 -1.53
CA ILE A 139 15.52 14.38 -0.59
C ILE A 139 16.46 13.23 -0.92
N PHE A 140 15.91 12.07 -1.26
CA PHE A 140 16.68 10.85 -1.50
C PHE A 140 16.89 10.55 -2.98
N ASN A 141 16.44 11.44 -3.88
CA ASN A 141 16.50 11.28 -5.33
C ASN A 141 15.90 9.94 -5.80
N LEU A 142 14.75 9.58 -5.25
CA LEU A 142 14.09 8.31 -5.51
C LEU A 142 13.21 8.39 -6.76
N LYS A 143 13.33 7.39 -7.62
CA LYS A 143 12.36 7.09 -8.67
C LYS A 143 11.46 5.96 -8.16
N ILE A 144 10.20 6.29 -7.94
CA ILE A 144 9.19 5.32 -7.48
C ILE A 144 8.41 4.88 -8.72
N ARG A 145 8.37 3.58 -8.97
CA ARG A 145 7.56 3.01 -10.07
C ARG A 145 6.08 3.01 -9.73
N SER A 146 5.23 2.86 -10.73
CA SER A 146 3.79 2.80 -10.56
C SER A 146 3.34 1.53 -9.81
N TRP A 147 2.15 1.58 -9.21
CA TRP A 147 1.61 0.45 -8.46
C TRP A 147 1.27 -0.75 -9.33
N ASP A 148 0.89 -0.53 -10.60
CA ASP A 148 0.59 -1.58 -11.56
C ASP A 148 1.86 -2.31 -12.03
N GLU A 149 2.96 -1.60 -12.31
CA GLU A 149 4.28 -2.21 -12.58
C GLU A 149 4.75 -3.06 -11.39
N ALA A 150 4.58 -2.54 -10.17
CA ALA A 150 4.95 -3.26 -8.95
C ALA A 150 4.09 -4.52 -8.74
N LEU A 151 2.79 -4.44 -9.07
CA LEU A 151 1.88 -5.57 -9.01
C LEU A 151 2.22 -6.62 -10.08
N GLU A 152 2.57 -6.22 -11.29
CA GLU A 152 3.00 -7.14 -12.36
C GLU A 152 4.21 -7.97 -11.91
N GLU A 153 5.24 -7.34 -11.37
CA GLU A 153 6.40 -8.06 -10.82
C GLU A 153 6.00 -9.01 -9.70
N PHE A 154 5.14 -8.56 -8.77
CA PHE A 154 4.64 -9.42 -7.70
C PHE A 154 3.94 -10.66 -8.28
N ILE A 155 3.05 -10.49 -9.24
CA ILE A 155 2.26 -11.58 -9.83
C ILE A 155 3.13 -12.58 -10.58
N VAL A 156 4.15 -12.12 -11.32
CA VAL A 156 5.12 -13.00 -12.02
C VAL A 156 5.89 -13.87 -11.02
N ASN A 157 6.26 -13.33 -9.88
CA ASN A 157 7.03 -14.04 -8.87
C ASN A 157 6.15 -14.84 -7.87
N TYR A 158 4.86 -14.62 -7.86
CA TYR A 158 3.91 -15.31 -6.99
C TYR A 158 3.33 -16.54 -7.69
N GLN A 159 3.90 -17.70 -7.40
CA GLN A 159 3.44 -19.02 -7.86
C GLN A 159 2.33 -19.57 -6.96
#